data_7a65307c480af07b36ec0ebb0db5d579
#
_entry.id   7a65307c480af07b36ec0ebb0db5d579
#
_cell.length_a   1.000
_cell.length_b   1.000
_cell.length_c   1.000
_cell.angle_alpha   90.00
_cell.angle_beta   90.00
_cell.angle_gamma   90.00
#
_symmetry.space_group_name_H-M   'P 1'
#
loop_
_entity.id
_entity.type
_entity.pdbx_description
1 polymer ?
#
loop_
_entity_poly.entity_id
_entity_poly.type
_entity_poly.pdbx_seq_one_letter_code
_entity_poly.pdbx_strand_id
1 'polypeptide(L)'
;MADNVCEIEVDKRIFTAVVQGDRDAFGDLFQKYYQVLCNYALTYLDDVSEVEDAVQDVFVYVWNNREVIVVDTSVKSYLFTSVKHRALNILKHRAVERSHGCLLVEFLEDLSQEEYSEEEAVQLEKIRQALQILPLQCRTVFMMSSLDGKKYR
;
A
#
# COMPACT_ATOMS: atom_id res chain seq x y z
N MET A 1 -15.11 3.36 -17.78
CA MET A 1 -14.21 2.41 -18.44
C MET A 1 -13.19 3.08 -19.35
N ALA A 2 -13.61 3.97 -20.23
CA ALA A 2 -12.66 4.67 -21.11
C ALA A 2 -11.65 5.53 -20.34
N ASP A 3 -12.07 6.17 -19.26
CA ASP A 3 -11.20 6.99 -18.44
C ASP A 3 -10.10 6.18 -17.74
N ASN A 4 -10.43 4.96 -17.30
CA ASN A 4 -9.48 4.08 -16.62
C ASN A 4 -8.41 3.58 -17.59
N VAL A 5 -8.78 3.22 -18.80
CA VAL A 5 -7.83 2.78 -19.84
C VAL A 5 -6.89 3.92 -20.23
N CYS A 6 -7.42 5.13 -20.35
CA CYS A 6 -6.62 6.32 -20.66
C CYS A 6 -5.61 6.63 -19.55
N GLU A 7 -6.04 6.51 -18.30
CA GLU A 7 -5.17 6.73 -17.14
C GLU A 7 -4.03 5.70 -17.08
N ILE A 8 -4.33 4.43 -17.33
CA ILE A 8 -3.34 3.36 -17.37
C ILE A 8 -2.31 3.63 -18.46
N GLU A 9 -2.76 4.08 -19.61
CA GLU A 9 -1.89 4.41 -20.75
C GLU A 9 -0.94 5.59 -20.43
N VAL A 10 -1.48 6.64 -19.80
CA VAL A 10 -0.69 7.80 -19.37
C VAL A 10 0.37 7.39 -18.36
N ASP A 11 -0.02 6.62 -17.35
CA ASP A 11 0.90 6.15 -16.31
C ASP A 11 2.00 5.29 -16.90
N LYS A 12 1.67 4.45 -17.87
CA LYS A 12 2.63 3.60 -18.55
C LYS A 12 3.67 4.40 -19.30
N ARG A 13 3.25 5.49 -19.97
CA ARG A 13 4.18 6.41 -20.66
C ARG A 13 5.10 7.11 -19.68
N ILE A 14 4.55 7.60 -18.57
CA ILE A 14 5.31 8.26 -17.50
C ILE A 14 6.35 7.27 -16.94
N PHE A 15 5.92 6.06 -16.63
CA PHE A 15 6.81 5.04 -16.07
C PHE A 15 7.90 4.62 -17.05
N THR A 16 7.59 4.51 -18.34
CA THR A 16 8.59 4.21 -19.38
C THR A 16 9.67 5.30 -19.40
N ALA A 17 9.28 6.57 -19.29
CA ALA A 17 10.23 7.68 -19.21
C ALA A 17 11.06 7.61 -17.91
N VAL A 18 10.47 7.24 -16.80
CA VAL A 18 11.19 7.03 -15.53
C VAL A 18 12.26 5.94 -15.67
N VAL A 19 11.93 4.83 -16.33
CA VAL A 19 12.88 3.74 -16.59
C VAL A 19 14.09 4.25 -17.38
N GLN A 20 13.88 5.19 -18.29
CA GLN A 20 14.94 5.81 -19.07
C GLN A 20 15.74 6.86 -18.29
N GLY A 21 15.38 7.15 -17.05
CA GLY A 21 16.08 8.09 -16.19
C GLY A 21 15.57 9.52 -16.25
N ASP A 22 14.36 9.73 -16.78
CA ASP A 22 13.75 11.06 -16.84
C ASP A 22 13.28 11.50 -15.45
N ARG A 23 13.94 12.48 -14.89
CA ARG A 23 13.63 13.01 -13.56
C ARG A 23 12.31 13.78 -13.53
N ASP A 24 11.98 14.46 -14.60
CA ASP A 24 10.71 15.20 -14.69
C ASP A 24 9.52 14.25 -14.70
N ALA A 25 9.64 13.15 -15.44
CA ALA A 25 8.61 12.09 -15.42
C ALA A 25 8.48 11.47 -14.04
N PHE A 26 9.58 11.24 -13.33
CA PHE A 26 9.56 10.74 -11.95
C PHE A 26 8.86 11.75 -11.02
N GLY A 27 9.15 13.04 -11.17
CA GLY A 27 8.47 14.09 -10.41
C GLY A 27 6.97 14.13 -10.67
N ASP A 28 6.55 13.94 -11.92
CA ASP A 28 5.13 13.87 -12.29
C ASP A 28 4.45 12.67 -11.64
N LEU A 29 5.10 11.52 -11.66
CA LEU A 29 4.60 10.30 -11.01
C LEU A 29 4.47 10.51 -9.50
N PHE A 30 5.48 11.11 -8.88
CA PHE A 30 5.48 11.43 -7.47
C PHE A 30 4.32 12.35 -7.10
N GLN A 31 4.15 13.46 -7.82
CA GLN A 31 3.07 14.42 -7.54
C GLN A 31 1.69 13.79 -7.73
N LYS A 32 1.54 12.94 -8.73
CA LYS A 32 0.26 12.29 -9.00
C LYS A 32 -0.16 11.33 -7.89
N TYR A 33 0.77 10.55 -7.35
CA TYR A 33 0.45 9.43 -6.46
C TYR A 33 0.81 9.64 -4.99
N TYR A 34 1.68 10.58 -4.67
CA TYR A 34 2.17 10.73 -3.31
C TYR A 34 1.06 10.87 -2.27
N GLN A 35 0.15 11.80 -2.48
CA GLN A 35 -0.93 12.06 -1.52
C GLN A 35 -1.90 10.88 -1.42
N VAL A 36 -2.25 10.29 -2.55
CA VAL A 36 -3.15 9.13 -2.60
C VAL A 36 -2.52 7.94 -1.88
N LEU A 37 -1.23 7.72 -2.09
CA LEU A 37 -0.50 6.64 -1.43
C LEU A 37 -0.35 6.89 0.07
N CYS A 38 -0.13 8.12 0.49
CA CYS A 38 -0.12 8.48 1.91
C CYS A 38 -1.48 8.20 2.56
N ASN A 39 -2.56 8.58 1.91
CA ASN A 39 -3.91 8.29 2.40
C ASN A 39 -4.14 6.78 2.50
N TYR A 40 -3.68 6.03 1.54
CA TYR A 40 -3.76 4.57 1.56
C TYR A 40 -2.93 3.97 2.70
N ALA A 41 -1.72 4.44 2.89
CA ALA A 41 -0.85 3.98 3.97
C ALA A 41 -1.42 4.29 5.36
N LEU A 42 -2.17 5.39 5.50
CA LEU A 42 -2.87 5.74 6.74
C LEU A 42 -3.93 4.71 7.13
N THR A 43 -4.39 3.88 6.21
CA THR A 43 -5.29 2.77 6.55
C THR A 43 -4.58 1.66 7.34
N TYR A 44 -3.25 1.60 7.26
CA TYR A 44 -2.43 0.62 7.98
C TYR A 44 -1.67 1.23 9.16
N LEU A 45 -1.20 2.46 9.02
CA LEU A 45 -0.34 3.13 9.98
C LEU A 45 -1.05 4.36 10.54
N ASP A 46 -0.85 4.66 11.82
CA ASP A 46 -1.46 5.81 12.48
C ASP A 46 -0.53 7.04 12.51
N ASP A 47 0.77 6.81 12.46
CA ASP A 47 1.76 7.89 12.54
C ASP A 47 2.01 8.45 11.14
N VAL A 48 1.70 9.74 10.97
CA VAL A 48 1.90 10.45 9.69
C VAL A 48 3.37 10.40 9.25
N SER A 49 4.30 10.53 10.20
CA SER A 49 5.73 10.46 9.90
C SER A 49 6.14 9.11 9.31
N GLU A 50 5.63 8.02 9.87
CA GLU A 50 5.87 6.68 9.33
C GLU A 50 5.23 6.46 7.97
N VAL A 51 4.04 7.02 7.77
CA VAL A 51 3.35 6.99 6.47
C VAL A 51 4.19 7.69 5.41
N GLU A 52 4.66 8.89 5.69
CA GLU A 52 5.50 9.65 4.76
C GLU A 52 6.79 8.90 4.45
N ASP A 53 7.46 8.36 5.46
CA ASP A 53 8.68 7.58 5.27
C ASP A 53 8.43 6.34 4.42
N ALA A 54 7.34 5.63 4.67
CA ALA A 54 6.99 4.43 3.91
C ALA A 54 6.75 4.73 2.43
N VAL A 55 6.01 5.78 2.14
CA VAL A 55 5.70 6.19 0.76
C VAL A 55 6.95 6.71 0.06
N GLN A 56 7.75 7.53 0.73
CA GLN A 56 9.03 8.01 0.18
C GLN A 56 9.98 6.85 -0.13
N ASP A 57 10.07 5.86 0.76
CA ASP A 57 10.89 4.67 0.54
C ASP A 57 10.47 3.90 -0.70
N VAL A 58 9.16 3.82 -0.97
CA VAL A 58 8.66 3.18 -2.19
C VAL A 58 9.14 3.92 -3.44
N PHE A 59 9.05 5.25 -3.45
CA PHE A 59 9.52 6.04 -4.59
C PHE A 59 11.03 5.97 -4.75
N VAL A 60 11.79 5.99 -3.67
CA VAL A 60 13.26 5.81 -3.71
C VAL A 60 13.61 4.43 -4.28
N TYR A 61 12.91 3.39 -3.84
CA TYR A 61 13.10 2.05 -4.37
C TYR A 61 12.81 1.99 -5.87
N VAL A 62 11.71 2.59 -6.31
CA VAL A 62 11.35 2.64 -7.73
C VAL A 62 12.44 3.31 -8.54
N TRP A 63 12.95 4.46 -8.09
CA TRP A 63 14.00 5.17 -8.79
C TRP A 63 15.30 4.36 -8.86
N ASN A 64 15.72 3.78 -7.75
CA ASN A 64 16.97 3.02 -7.67
C ASN A 64 16.93 1.72 -8.47
N ASN A 65 15.75 1.11 -8.61
CA ASN A 65 15.57 -0.17 -9.28
C ASN A 65 14.80 -0.05 -10.60
N ARG A 66 14.65 1.16 -11.12
CA ARG A 66 13.83 1.45 -12.31
C ARG A 66 14.16 0.58 -13.52
N GLU A 67 15.44 0.19 -13.67
CA GLU A 67 15.88 -0.62 -14.82
C GLU A 67 15.45 -2.09 -14.72
N VAL A 68 15.23 -2.59 -13.50
CA VAL A 68 14.90 -4.01 -13.27
C VAL A 68 13.42 -4.22 -12.92
N ILE A 69 12.70 -3.16 -12.59
CA ILE A 69 11.28 -3.26 -12.24
C ILE A 69 10.47 -3.55 -13.51
N VAL A 70 9.68 -4.62 -13.46
CA VAL A 70 8.72 -4.97 -14.50
C VAL A 70 7.32 -4.79 -13.93
N VAL A 71 6.51 -3.96 -14.59
CA VAL A 71 5.13 -3.71 -14.22
C VAL A 71 4.23 -4.46 -15.18
N ASP A 72 3.66 -5.60 -14.74
CA ASP A 72 2.84 -6.48 -15.58
C ASP A 72 1.39 -6.02 -15.66
N THR A 73 0.90 -5.28 -14.67
CA THR A 73 -0.48 -4.82 -14.61
C THR A 73 -0.56 -3.31 -14.85
N SER A 74 -0.77 -2.53 -13.80
CA SER A 74 -0.77 -1.08 -13.89
C SER A 74 0.27 -0.50 -12.93
N VAL A 75 0.80 0.67 -13.26
CA VAL A 75 1.72 1.41 -12.39
C VAL A 75 1.05 1.72 -11.06
N LYS A 76 -0.22 2.11 -11.10
CA LYS A 76 -1.03 2.37 -9.91
C LYS A 76 -1.07 1.16 -8.98
N SER A 77 -1.45 -0.01 -9.51
CA SER A 77 -1.50 -1.26 -8.73
C SER A 77 -0.14 -1.62 -8.14
N TYR A 78 0.92 -1.44 -8.91
CA TYR A 78 2.28 -1.68 -8.46
C TYR A 78 2.63 -0.80 -7.26
N LEU A 79 2.35 0.50 -7.35
CA LEU A 79 2.65 1.46 -6.28
C LEU A 79 1.83 1.16 -5.02
N PHE A 80 0.53 0.89 -5.17
CA PHE A 80 -0.33 0.56 -4.03
C PHE A 80 0.13 -0.73 -3.34
N THR A 81 0.45 -1.76 -4.10
CA THR A 81 0.97 -3.03 -3.56
C THR A 81 2.28 -2.81 -2.82
N SER A 82 3.18 -2.01 -3.38
CA SER A 82 4.47 -1.69 -2.76
C SER A 82 4.30 -0.96 -1.43
N VAL A 83 3.41 0.01 -1.37
CA VAL A 83 3.10 0.74 -0.13
C VAL A 83 2.46 -0.19 0.90
N LYS A 84 1.53 -1.04 0.47
CA LYS A 84 0.92 -2.05 1.34
C LYS A 84 1.97 -2.93 1.99
N HIS A 85 2.88 -3.50 1.19
CA HIS A 85 3.94 -4.36 1.70
C HIS A 85 4.85 -3.63 2.70
N ARG A 86 5.19 -2.38 2.40
CA ARG A 86 6.03 -1.57 3.30
C ARG A 86 5.32 -1.30 4.62
N ALA A 87 4.05 -0.91 4.57
CA ALA A 87 3.25 -0.66 5.77
C ALA A 87 3.07 -1.92 6.62
N LEU A 88 2.78 -3.06 5.98
CA LEU A 88 2.64 -4.33 6.69
C LEU A 88 3.96 -4.78 7.32
N ASN A 89 5.09 -4.53 6.68
CA ASN A 89 6.40 -4.81 7.27
C ASN A 89 6.64 -3.98 8.54
N ILE A 90 6.27 -2.71 8.53
CA ILE A 90 6.36 -1.85 9.71
C ILE A 90 5.51 -2.40 10.85
N LEU A 91 4.27 -2.78 10.56
CA LEU A 91 3.37 -3.37 11.55
C LEU A 91 3.90 -4.71 12.06
N LYS A 92 4.46 -5.51 11.18
CA LYS A 92 5.06 -6.80 11.54
C LYS A 92 6.24 -6.62 12.51
N HIS A 93 7.12 -5.65 12.27
CA HIS A 93 8.20 -5.32 13.18
C HIS A 93 7.70 -4.89 14.54
N ARG A 94 6.66 -4.06 14.59
CA ARG A 94 6.04 -3.66 15.85
C ARG A 94 5.44 -4.84 16.60
N ALA A 95 4.77 -5.74 15.89
CA ALA A 95 4.14 -6.92 16.47
C ALA A 95 5.18 -7.85 17.08
N VAL A 96 6.35 -8.01 16.43
CA VAL A 96 7.46 -8.82 16.95
C VAL A 96 8.06 -8.19 18.21
N GLU A 97 8.13 -6.88 18.28
CA GLU A 97 8.63 -6.17 19.47
C GLU A 97 7.68 -6.29 20.67
N ARG A 98 6.39 -6.53 20.42
CA ARG A 98 5.39 -6.74 21.47
C ARG A 98 5.18 -8.22 21.72
N SER A 99 5.11 -8.62 22.98
CA SER A 99 4.99 -10.03 23.41
C SER A 99 3.71 -10.76 22.95
N HIS A 100 2.79 -10.05 22.26
CA HIS A 100 1.54 -10.63 21.76
C HIS A 100 1.50 -10.72 20.23
N GLY A 101 2.66 -10.70 19.57
CA GLY A 101 2.76 -10.49 18.14
C GLY A 101 2.48 -11.67 17.23
N CYS A 102 2.50 -12.93 17.75
CA CYS A 102 2.47 -14.11 16.87
C CYS A 102 1.22 -14.19 15.98
N LEU A 103 0.04 -13.98 16.55
CA LEU A 103 -1.23 -14.01 15.79
C LEU A 103 -1.33 -12.85 14.81
N LEU A 104 -0.87 -11.67 15.24
CA LEU A 104 -0.88 -10.48 14.40
C LEU A 104 0.09 -10.62 13.24
N VAL A 105 1.27 -11.21 13.48
CA VAL A 105 2.26 -11.47 12.42
C VAL A 105 1.70 -12.41 11.37
N GLU A 106 1.08 -13.53 11.78
CA GLU A 106 0.44 -14.46 10.86
C GLU A 106 -0.65 -13.77 10.02
N PHE A 107 -1.49 -12.97 10.67
CA PHE A 107 -2.54 -12.21 9.99
C PHE A 107 -1.97 -11.25 8.96
N LEU A 108 -0.90 -10.52 9.31
CA LEU A 108 -0.25 -9.57 8.40
C LEU A 108 0.44 -10.28 7.24
N GLU A 109 1.00 -11.45 7.47
CA GLU A 109 1.59 -12.28 6.40
C GLU A 109 0.52 -12.75 5.42
N ASP A 110 -0.62 -13.21 5.93
CA ASP A 110 -1.75 -13.61 5.08
C ASP A 110 -2.23 -12.42 4.23
N LEU A 111 -2.36 -11.24 4.82
CA LEU A 111 -2.74 -10.03 4.09
C LEU A 111 -1.74 -9.66 3.00
N SER A 112 -0.43 -9.85 3.27
CA SER A 112 0.60 -9.50 2.29
C SER A 112 0.64 -10.45 1.11
N GLN A 113 0.13 -11.67 1.26
CA GLN A 113 0.08 -12.68 0.19
C GLN A 113 -1.15 -12.50 -0.70
N GLU A 114 -2.18 -11.80 -0.23
CA GLU A 114 -3.38 -11.58 -1.02
C GLU A 114 -3.13 -10.49 -2.06
N GLU A 115 -3.33 -10.84 -3.32
CA GLU A 115 -3.34 -9.89 -4.41
C GLU A 115 -4.79 -9.51 -4.71
N TYR A 116 -5.07 -8.22 -4.60
CA TYR A 116 -6.40 -7.70 -4.89
C TYR A 116 -6.43 -7.05 -6.26
N SER A 117 -7.55 -7.20 -6.96
CA SER A 117 -7.81 -6.41 -8.15
C SER A 117 -7.91 -4.92 -7.77
N GLU A 118 -7.75 -4.05 -8.76
CA GLU A 118 -7.83 -2.61 -8.56
C GLU A 118 -9.18 -2.19 -7.96
N GLU A 119 -10.27 -2.82 -8.40
CA GLU A 119 -11.61 -2.57 -7.88
C GLU A 119 -11.75 -3.01 -6.42
N GLU A 120 -11.22 -4.17 -6.09
CA GLU A 120 -11.20 -4.68 -4.72
C GLU A 120 -10.37 -3.79 -3.80
N ALA A 121 -9.24 -3.29 -4.30
CA ALA A 121 -8.39 -2.36 -3.56
C ALA A 121 -9.14 -1.07 -3.22
N VAL A 122 -9.92 -0.53 -4.16
CA VAL A 122 -10.73 0.68 -3.94
C VAL A 122 -11.81 0.43 -2.88
N GLN A 123 -12.49 -0.71 -2.95
CA GLN A 123 -13.50 -1.07 -1.94
C GLN A 123 -12.89 -1.25 -0.56
N LEU A 124 -11.76 -1.94 -0.47
CA LEU A 124 -11.02 -2.12 0.78
C LEU A 124 -10.56 -0.78 1.35
N GLU A 125 -10.13 0.14 0.49
CA GLU A 125 -9.75 1.48 0.91
C GLU A 125 -10.90 2.21 1.60
N LYS A 126 -12.11 2.13 1.06
CA LYS A 126 -13.31 2.74 1.67
C LYS A 126 -13.59 2.14 3.05
N ILE A 127 -13.50 0.83 3.19
CA ILE A 127 -13.70 0.15 4.47
C ILE A 127 -12.63 0.60 5.47
N ARG A 128 -11.39 0.68 5.04
CA ARG A 128 -10.27 1.09 5.89
C ARG A 128 -10.37 2.54 6.33
N GLN A 129 -10.84 3.44 5.46
CA GLN A 129 -11.09 4.82 5.83
C GLN A 129 -12.12 4.91 6.95
N ALA A 130 -13.18 4.10 6.90
CA ALA A 130 -14.15 4.01 7.98
C ALA A 130 -13.52 3.48 9.27
N LEU A 131 -12.58 2.54 9.18
CA LEU A 131 -11.88 1.98 10.33
C LEU A 131 -10.89 2.95 10.97
N GLN A 132 -10.42 3.97 10.24
CA GLN A 132 -9.51 5.00 10.80
C GLN A 132 -10.15 5.80 11.92
N ILE A 133 -11.46 5.84 12.00
CA ILE A 133 -12.19 6.52 13.07
C ILE A 133 -12.00 5.76 14.40
N LEU A 134 -11.65 4.49 14.36
CA LEU A 134 -11.47 3.66 15.54
C LEU A 134 -10.04 3.76 16.08
N PRO A 135 -9.84 3.67 17.42
CA PRO A 135 -8.50 3.51 17.98
C PRO A 135 -7.79 2.29 17.39
N LEU A 136 -6.46 2.34 17.35
CA LEU A 136 -5.65 1.30 16.73
C LEU A 136 -5.98 -0.09 17.28
N GLN A 137 -6.13 -0.23 18.59
CA GLN A 137 -6.47 -1.52 19.21
C GLN A 137 -7.83 -2.05 18.75
N CYS A 138 -8.83 -1.19 18.68
CA CYS A 138 -10.17 -1.57 18.23
C CYS A 138 -10.15 -1.94 16.75
N ARG A 139 -9.39 -1.19 15.94
CA ARG A 139 -9.23 -1.47 14.52
C ARG A 139 -8.57 -2.83 14.29
N THR A 140 -7.50 -3.13 15.01
CA THR A 140 -6.81 -4.41 14.91
C THR A 140 -7.72 -5.57 15.31
N VAL A 141 -8.41 -5.45 16.43
CA VAL A 141 -9.37 -6.47 16.90
C VAL A 141 -10.49 -6.66 15.88
N PHE A 142 -11.04 -5.58 15.34
CA PHE A 142 -12.09 -5.66 14.33
C PHE A 142 -11.61 -6.40 13.08
N MET A 143 -10.42 -6.06 12.57
CA MET A 143 -9.85 -6.71 11.40
C MET A 143 -9.61 -8.20 11.63
N MET A 144 -9.07 -8.56 12.79
CA MET A 144 -8.85 -9.96 13.16
C MET A 144 -10.19 -10.70 13.30
N SER A 145 -11.18 -10.08 13.94
CA SER A 145 -12.49 -10.66 14.15
C SER A 145 -13.27 -10.86 12.85
N SER A 146 -13.24 -9.89 11.94
CA SER A 146 -13.99 -9.98 10.69
C SER A 146 -13.36 -10.93 9.67
N LEU A 147 -12.03 -11.07 9.71
CA LEU A 147 -11.31 -11.96 8.78
C LEU A 147 -11.15 -13.38 9.33
N ASP A 148 -11.20 -13.53 10.64
CA ASP A 148 -10.98 -14.79 11.34
C ASP A 148 -12.11 -15.06 12.35
N GLY A 149 -13.34 -14.80 11.96
CA GLY A 149 -14.52 -14.96 12.81
C GLY A 149 -14.67 -16.32 13.48
N LYS A 150 -13.91 -17.31 13.03
CA LYS A 150 -13.91 -18.65 13.61
C LYS A 150 -13.06 -18.76 14.88
N LYS A 151 -12.11 -17.86 15.09
CA LYS A 151 -11.19 -17.90 16.25
C LYS A 151 -11.76 -17.24 17.50
N TYR A 152 -12.87 -16.50 17.40
CA TYR A 152 -13.44 -15.71 18.49
C TYR A 152 -14.77 -16.23 19.00
N ARG A 153 -15.03 -17.47 18.79
CA ARG A 153 -16.23 -18.13 19.34
C ARG A 153 -16.02 -18.71 20.71
#